data_205c059d07f4736736eafab29c77c14d
#
_entry.id   205c059d07f4736736eafab29c77c14d
#
_cell.length_a   1.000
_cell.length_b   1.000
_cell.length_c   1.000
_cell.angle_alpha   90.00
_cell.angle_beta   90.00
_cell.angle_gamma   90.00
#
_symmetry.space_group_name_H-M   'P 1'
#
loop_
_entity.id
_entity.type
_entity.pdbx_description
1 polymer ?
#
loop_
_entity_poly.entity_id
_entity_poly.type
_entity_poly.pdbx_seq_one_letter_code
_entity_poly.pdbx_strand_id
1 'polypeptide(L)'
;MNKLDSNTVVQIGIIVKDVEKTAGHYAEVFGIPKPAVVPIADDSFANTDYRGQPSSAKGKAAFFDLGPVQMELIEPAGSPSTWEEFLRTHGEGIHHIAFKTMALDAAQKFLASKGMETVQSGGCDGGQYAYVDCSEQLGTILELLHYDK
;
A
#
# COMPACT_ATOMS: atom_id res chain seq x y z
N MET A 1 7.54 19.15 -11.71
CA MET A 1 7.67 17.70 -12.07
C MET A 1 6.79 17.42 -13.26
N ASN A 2 7.32 16.79 -14.27
CA ASN A 2 6.56 16.41 -15.48
C ASN A 2 6.56 14.88 -15.71
N LYS A 3 7.13 14.14 -14.78
CA LYS A 3 7.13 12.66 -14.73
C LYS A 3 7.47 12.24 -13.32
N LEU A 4 7.14 11.00 -12.97
CA LEU A 4 7.60 10.42 -11.70
C LEU A 4 9.13 10.20 -11.75
N ASP A 5 9.76 10.29 -10.60
CA ASP A 5 11.24 10.19 -10.49
C ASP A 5 11.74 8.74 -10.40
N SER A 6 10.85 7.76 -10.47
CA SER A 6 11.22 6.34 -10.57
C SER A 6 10.16 5.58 -11.35
N ASN A 7 10.59 4.62 -12.13
CA ASN A 7 9.72 3.65 -12.81
C ASN A 7 10.04 2.21 -12.41
N THR A 8 10.71 2.03 -11.27
CA THR A 8 11.04 0.71 -10.74
C THR A 8 9.97 0.29 -9.74
N VAL A 9 9.26 -0.81 -10.03
CA VAL A 9 8.31 -1.39 -9.08
C VAL A 9 9.10 -2.01 -7.93
N VAL A 10 8.80 -1.60 -6.69
CA VAL A 10 9.48 -2.12 -5.50
C VAL A 10 8.59 -2.98 -4.62
N GLN A 11 7.26 -2.89 -4.80
CA GLN A 11 6.33 -3.68 -3.98
C GLN A 11 5.04 -3.92 -4.73
N ILE A 12 4.43 -5.07 -4.46
CA ILE A 12 3.06 -5.40 -4.88
C ILE A 12 2.26 -5.67 -3.61
N GLY A 13 1.13 -4.98 -3.45
CA GLY A 13 0.25 -5.15 -2.31
C GLY A 13 -1.01 -5.92 -2.69
N ILE A 14 -1.35 -6.92 -1.88
CA ILE A 14 -2.51 -7.79 -2.10
C ILE A 14 -3.41 -7.73 -0.86
N ILE A 15 -4.69 -7.42 -1.07
CA ILE A 15 -5.68 -7.42 0.00
C ILE A 15 -6.23 -8.83 0.17
N VAL A 16 -6.26 -9.31 1.41
CA VAL A 16 -6.73 -10.65 1.75
C VAL A 16 -7.64 -10.59 2.97
N LYS A 17 -8.49 -11.61 3.13
CA LYS A 17 -9.43 -11.72 4.25
C LYS A 17 -8.75 -12.21 5.53
N ASP A 18 -7.76 -13.08 5.38
CA ASP A 18 -7.08 -13.74 6.49
C ASP A 18 -5.59 -13.82 6.16
N VAL A 19 -4.84 -12.87 6.67
CA VAL A 19 -3.41 -12.72 6.32
C VAL A 19 -2.59 -13.90 6.84
N GLU A 20 -2.92 -14.45 8.01
CA GLU A 20 -2.21 -15.62 8.56
C GLU A 20 -2.34 -16.82 7.65
N LYS A 21 -3.57 -17.09 7.22
CA LYS A 21 -3.88 -18.22 6.36
C LYS A 21 -3.23 -18.05 4.98
N THR A 22 -3.39 -16.88 4.38
CA THR A 22 -2.82 -16.61 3.05
C THR A 22 -1.30 -16.65 3.07
N ALA A 23 -0.67 -16.06 4.10
CA ALA A 23 0.78 -16.11 4.24
C ALA A 23 1.28 -17.56 4.38
N GLY A 24 0.53 -18.40 5.12
CA GLY A 24 0.84 -19.82 5.23
C GLY A 24 0.80 -20.53 3.89
N HIS A 25 -0.18 -20.22 3.06
CA HIS A 25 -0.28 -20.80 1.71
C HIS A 25 0.88 -20.38 0.82
N TYR A 26 1.26 -19.10 0.84
CA TYR A 26 2.42 -18.62 0.08
C TYR A 26 3.70 -19.33 0.52
N ALA A 27 3.91 -19.42 1.83
CA ALA A 27 5.10 -20.09 2.37
C ALA A 27 5.18 -21.55 1.92
N GLU A 28 4.07 -22.26 1.93
CA GLU A 28 3.99 -23.65 1.51
C GLU A 28 4.25 -23.79 0.00
N VAL A 29 3.58 -22.97 -0.81
CA VAL A 29 3.68 -23.06 -2.27
C VAL A 29 5.11 -22.77 -2.76
N PHE A 30 5.78 -21.80 -2.15
CA PHE A 30 7.13 -21.40 -2.57
C PHE A 30 8.24 -22.08 -1.77
N GLY A 31 7.89 -22.85 -0.74
CA GLY A 31 8.90 -23.53 0.08
C GLY A 31 9.79 -22.55 0.85
N ILE A 32 9.21 -21.47 1.35
CA ILE A 32 9.93 -20.42 2.09
C ILE A 32 9.32 -20.26 3.49
N PRO A 33 10.07 -19.69 4.45
CA PRO A 33 9.53 -19.45 5.78
C PRO A 33 8.32 -18.51 5.75
N LYS A 34 7.32 -18.81 6.59
CA LYS A 34 6.17 -17.92 6.76
C LYS A 34 6.63 -16.69 7.58
N PRO A 35 6.46 -15.47 7.07
CA PRO A 35 6.82 -14.28 7.84
C PRO A 35 5.84 -14.06 8.99
N ALA A 36 6.31 -13.35 10.02
CA ALA A 36 5.43 -12.90 11.09
C ALA A 36 4.41 -11.89 10.56
N VAL A 37 3.18 -11.98 11.04
CA VAL A 37 2.17 -10.97 10.76
C VAL A 37 2.39 -9.79 11.71
N VAL A 38 2.42 -8.59 11.17
CA VAL A 38 2.68 -7.36 11.93
C VAL A 38 1.54 -6.36 11.74
N PRO A 39 1.27 -5.52 12.74
CA PRO A 39 0.28 -4.46 12.58
C PRO A 39 0.81 -3.37 11.65
N ILE A 40 -0.11 -2.74 10.90
CA ILE A 40 0.20 -1.55 10.11
C ILE A 40 -0.82 -0.47 10.44
N ALA A 41 -0.40 0.81 10.28
CA ALA A 41 -1.21 1.97 10.61
C ALA A 41 -1.67 2.00 12.08
N ASP A 42 -0.89 1.41 12.98
CA ASP A 42 -1.22 1.25 14.40
C ASP A 42 -0.38 2.14 15.32
N ASP A 43 0.51 2.94 14.76
CA ASP A 43 1.47 3.75 15.49
C ASP A 43 1.01 5.20 15.63
N SER A 44 1.60 5.93 16.59
CA SER A 44 1.33 7.35 16.77
C SER A 44 1.73 8.19 15.56
N PHE A 45 2.65 7.72 14.73
CA PHE A 45 3.08 8.41 13.51
C PHE A 45 2.32 7.96 12.26
N ALA A 46 1.34 7.08 12.38
CA ALA A 46 0.56 6.62 11.23
C ALA A 46 -0.22 7.76 10.58
N ASN A 47 -0.88 8.59 11.37
CA ASN A 47 -1.62 9.77 10.90
C ASN A 47 -2.39 9.49 9.60
N THR A 48 -3.13 8.39 9.60
CA THR A 48 -3.82 7.94 8.39
C THR A 48 -4.88 8.94 7.96
N ASP A 49 -4.82 9.34 6.71
CA ASP A 49 -5.82 10.17 6.05
C ASP A 49 -6.50 9.35 4.97
N TYR A 50 -7.82 9.33 5.01
CA TYR A 50 -8.63 8.65 4.01
C TYR A 50 -9.54 9.67 3.34
N ARG A 51 -9.29 9.94 2.07
CA ARG A 51 -10.07 10.87 1.24
C ARG A 51 -10.23 12.24 1.91
N GLY A 52 -9.15 12.75 2.52
CA GLY A 52 -9.11 14.05 3.15
C GLY A 52 -9.60 14.10 4.60
N GLN A 53 -9.91 12.95 5.21
CA GLN A 53 -10.36 12.87 6.60
C GLN A 53 -9.46 11.96 7.41
N PRO A 54 -9.17 12.31 8.67
CA PRO A 54 -8.42 11.40 9.55
C PRO A 54 -9.15 10.07 9.71
N SER A 55 -8.40 8.98 9.73
CA SER A 55 -8.96 7.64 9.91
C SER A 55 -8.19 6.88 10.97
N SER A 56 -8.89 6.13 11.81
CA SER A 56 -8.30 5.22 12.78
C SER A 56 -8.22 3.78 12.28
N ALA A 57 -8.54 3.54 11.01
CA ALA A 57 -8.44 2.21 10.42
C ALA A 57 -7.00 1.71 10.44
N LYS A 58 -6.85 0.42 10.63
CA LYS A 58 -5.56 -0.28 10.75
C LYS A 58 -5.54 -1.47 9.80
N GLY A 59 -4.45 -2.22 9.83
CA GLY A 59 -4.34 -3.46 9.11
C GLY A 59 -3.36 -4.40 9.77
N LYS A 60 -3.31 -5.60 9.25
CA LYS A 60 -2.30 -6.60 9.56
C LYS A 60 -1.62 -6.97 8.27
N ALA A 61 -0.30 -7.08 8.28
CA ALA A 61 0.45 -7.33 7.05
C ALA A 61 1.48 -8.43 7.22
N ALA A 62 1.77 -9.11 6.13
CA ALA A 62 2.86 -10.05 6.01
C ALA A 62 3.68 -9.67 4.79
N PHE A 63 5.01 -9.62 4.95
CA PHE A 63 5.91 -9.20 3.89
C PHE A 63 6.77 -10.35 3.42
N PHE A 64 6.84 -10.55 2.11
CA PHE A 64 7.69 -11.55 1.46
C PHE A 64 8.69 -10.86 0.55
N ASP A 65 9.95 -11.26 0.63
CA ASP A 65 10.96 -10.83 -0.34
C ASP A 65 10.94 -11.82 -1.50
N LEU A 66 10.47 -11.37 -2.65
CA LEU A 66 10.36 -12.20 -3.85
C LEU A 66 11.32 -11.70 -4.94
N GLY A 67 12.62 -11.74 -4.64
CA GLY A 67 13.65 -11.23 -5.55
C GLY A 67 13.68 -9.71 -5.52
N PRO A 68 13.58 -9.02 -6.67
CA PRO A 68 13.68 -7.56 -6.71
C PRO A 68 12.43 -6.84 -6.19
N VAL A 69 11.33 -7.56 -5.97
CA VAL A 69 10.04 -6.99 -5.56
C VAL A 69 9.60 -7.60 -4.24
N GLN A 70 9.23 -6.73 -3.29
CA GLN A 70 8.57 -7.15 -2.06
C GLN A 70 7.09 -7.35 -2.31
N MET A 71 6.51 -8.40 -1.75
CA MET A 71 5.05 -8.58 -1.75
C MET A 71 4.52 -8.32 -0.35
N GLU A 72 3.46 -7.53 -0.26
CA GLU A 72 2.78 -7.24 1.00
C GLU A 72 1.37 -7.80 0.94
N LEU A 73 1.05 -8.69 1.88
CA LEU A 73 -0.34 -9.13 2.09
C LEU A 73 -0.93 -8.25 3.18
N ILE A 74 -2.13 -7.71 2.96
CA ILE A 74 -2.79 -6.83 3.91
C ILE A 74 -4.18 -7.36 4.23
N GLU A 75 -4.46 -7.55 5.52
CA GLU A 75 -5.80 -7.80 6.04
C GLU A 75 -6.31 -6.51 6.67
N PRO A 76 -7.42 -5.95 6.18
CA PRO A 76 -7.97 -4.72 6.76
C PRO A 76 -8.50 -4.96 8.18
N ALA A 77 -8.37 -3.95 9.03
CA ALA A 77 -8.92 -3.94 10.39
C ALA A 77 -9.55 -2.57 10.65
N GLY A 78 -10.87 -2.56 10.87
CA GLY A 78 -11.62 -1.32 11.02
C GLY A 78 -11.85 -0.60 9.69
N SER A 79 -12.39 0.61 9.78
CA SER A 79 -12.74 1.43 8.62
C SER A 79 -12.75 2.91 9.02
N PRO A 80 -12.69 3.85 8.05
CA PRO A 80 -12.54 3.62 6.63
C PRO A 80 -11.06 3.53 6.20
N SER A 81 -10.81 2.73 5.19
CA SER A 81 -9.51 2.68 4.51
C SER A 81 -9.71 2.20 3.08
N THR A 82 -8.72 2.45 2.22
CA THR A 82 -8.72 1.87 0.88
C THR A 82 -8.61 0.35 0.94
N TRP A 83 -8.00 -0.19 1.99
CA TRP A 83 -7.88 -1.64 2.18
C TRP A 83 -9.26 -2.27 2.41
N GLU A 84 -10.03 -1.73 3.35
CA GLU A 84 -11.39 -2.22 3.63
C GLU A 84 -12.31 -1.99 2.44
N GLU A 85 -12.23 -0.80 1.84
CA GLU A 85 -13.02 -0.46 0.66
C GLU A 85 -12.76 -1.45 -0.48
N PHE A 86 -11.49 -1.76 -0.75
CA PHE A 86 -11.12 -2.70 -1.81
C PHE A 86 -11.68 -4.10 -1.53
N LEU A 87 -11.51 -4.59 -0.29
CA LEU A 87 -12.01 -5.93 0.08
C LEU A 87 -13.54 -6.00 -0.06
N ARG A 88 -14.24 -4.96 0.35
CA ARG A 88 -15.70 -4.89 0.30
C ARG A 88 -16.23 -4.81 -1.14
N THR A 89 -15.55 -4.05 -2.00
CA THR A 89 -16.05 -3.79 -3.36
C THR A 89 -15.50 -4.73 -4.42
N HIS A 90 -14.29 -5.29 -4.22
CA HIS A 90 -13.63 -6.17 -5.20
C HIS A 90 -13.42 -7.59 -4.67
N GLY A 91 -13.36 -7.77 -3.35
CA GLY A 91 -12.87 -9.01 -2.77
C GLY A 91 -11.35 -9.02 -2.67
N GLU A 92 -10.77 -10.21 -2.54
CA GLU A 92 -9.32 -10.36 -2.46
C GLU A 92 -8.67 -10.08 -3.81
N GLY A 93 -7.47 -9.51 -3.79
CA GLY A 93 -6.72 -9.27 -5.03
C GLY A 93 -5.64 -8.21 -4.89
N ILE A 94 -4.98 -7.93 -6.00
CA ILE A 94 -3.91 -6.94 -6.05
C ILE A 94 -4.51 -5.55 -5.90
N HIS A 95 -4.03 -4.83 -4.88
CA HIS A 95 -4.52 -3.51 -4.50
C HIS A 95 -3.64 -2.40 -5.08
N HIS A 96 -2.33 -2.58 -5.01
CA HIS A 96 -1.41 -1.53 -5.44
C HIS A 96 -0.09 -2.09 -5.94
N ILE A 97 0.59 -1.25 -6.73
CA ILE A 97 2.02 -1.39 -7.04
C ILE A 97 2.73 -0.15 -6.53
N ALA A 98 3.93 -0.34 -5.96
CA ALA A 98 4.63 0.73 -5.27
C ALA A 98 5.89 1.17 -5.98
N PHE A 99 6.13 2.47 -5.94
CA PHE A 99 7.33 3.14 -6.46
C PHE A 99 7.88 4.06 -5.40
N LYS A 100 9.19 4.16 -5.31
CA LYS A 100 9.82 5.14 -4.42
C LYS A 100 9.84 6.53 -5.07
N THR A 101 9.79 7.55 -4.24
CA THR A 101 9.97 8.94 -4.70
C THR A 101 10.78 9.71 -3.67
N MET A 102 11.61 10.63 -4.15
CA MET A 102 12.33 11.57 -3.30
C MET A 102 11.53 12.85 -3.04
N ALA A 103 10.39 13.02 -3.72
CA ALA A 103 9.58 14.23 -3.67
C ALA A 103 8.09 13.85 -3.64
N LEU A 104 7.62 13.36 -2.48
CA LEU A 104 6.27 12.81 -2.34
C LEU A 104 5.20 13.85 -2.71
N ASP A 105 5.30 15.06 -2.14
CA ASP A 105 4.31 16.10 -2.39
C ASP A 105 4.24 16.49 -3.88
N ALA A 106 5.39 16.65 -4.51
CA ALA A 106 5.46 16.98 -5.94
C ALA A 106 4.90 15.85 -6.80
N ALA A 107 5.19 14.61 -6.44
CA ALA A 107 4.65 13.44 -7.15
C ALA A 107 3.13 13.36 -7.04
N GLN A 108 2.59 13.59 -5.84
CA GLN A 108 1.13 13.61 -5.64
C GLN A 108 0.47 14.74 -6.47
N LYS A 109 1.05 15.92 -6.45
CA LYS A 109 0.54 17.06 -7.23
C LYS A 109 0.61 16.80 -8.74
N PHE A 110 1.70 16.19 -9.20
CA PHE A 110 1.83 15.83 -10.61
C PHE A 110 0.72 14.86 -11.02
N LEU A 111 0.49 13.80 -10.26
CA LEU A 111 -0.57 12.84 -10.57
C LEU A 111 -1.96 13.48 -10.49
N ALA A 112 -2.19 14.34 -9.50
CA ALA A 112 -3.46 15.05 -9.38
C ALA A 112 -3.73 15.96 -10.61
N SER A 113 -2.69 16.56 -11.17
CA SER A 113 -2.82 17.37 -12.38
C SER A 113 -3.24 16.55 -13.60
N LYS A 114 -3.09 15.23 -13.54
CA LYS A 114 -3.52 14.27 -14.56
C LYS A 114 -4.86 13.61 -14.23
N GLY A 115 -5.53 14.05 -13.16
CA GLY A 115 -6.81 13.48 -12.72
C GLY A 115 -6.68 12.26 -11.83
N MET A 116 -5.48 11.98 -11.33
CA MET A 116 -5.23 10.84 -10.44
C MET A 116 -5.02 11.35 -9.00
N GLU A 117 -6.05 11.16 -8.17
CA GLU A 117 -6.10 11.75 -6.84
C GLU A 117 -5.57 10.81 -5.75
N THR A 118 -4.94 11.39 -4.73
CA THR A 118 -4.57 10.66 -3.53
C THR A 118 -5.84 10.27 -2.77
N VAL A 119 -5.98 8.98 -2.46
CA VAL A 119 -7.15 8.46 -1.74
C VAL A 119 -6.82 8.05 -0.31
N GLN A 120 -5.56 7.76 -0.01
CA GLN A 120 -5.12 7.49 1.35
C GLN A 120 -3.64 7.83 1.47
N SER A 121 -3.25 8.30 2.65
CA SER A 121 -1.86 8.56 2.96
C SER A 121 -1.62 8.34 4.44
N GLY A 122 -0.36 8.20 4.82
CA GLY A 122 0.01 8.04 6.21
C GLY A 122 1.49 7.92 6.41
N GLY A 123 1.88 7.79 7.68
CA GLY A 123 3.24 7.49 8.07
C GLY A 123 3.48 6.00 8.11
N CYS A 124 4.71 5.61 7.88
CA CYS A 124 5.19 4.26 8.07
C CYS A 124 6.57 4.35 8.72
N ASP A 125 7.13 3.20 9.11
CA ASP A 125 8.43 3.19 9.79
C ASP A 125 9.50 3.83 8.89
N GLY A 126 10.04 4.96 9.34
CA GLY A 126 11.08 5.69 8.62
C GLY A 126 10.61 6.50 7.42
N GLY A 127 9.31 6.68 7.23
CA GLY A 127 8.85 7.43 6.07
C GLY A 127 7.36 7.67 5.98
N GLN A 128 6.91 7.86 4.76
CA GLN A 128 5.52 8.17 4.43
C GLN A 128 5.09 7.45 3.16
N TYR A 129 3.81 7.18 3.04
CA TYR A 129 3.23 6.62 1.82
C TYR A 129 2.02 7.43 1.38
N ALA A 130 1.70 7.31 0.10
CA ALA A 130 0.45 7.80 -0.44
C ALA A 130 -0.08 6.81 -1.46
N TYR A 131 -1.36 6.48 -1.36
CA TYR A 131 -2.07 5.73 -2.39
C TYR A 131 -2.77 6.73 -3.31
N VAL A 132 -2.45 6.64 -4.58
CA VAL A 132 -3.05 7.48 -5.63
C VAL A 132 -3.91 6.57 -6.50
N ASP A 133 -5.18 6.91 -6.63
CA ASP A 133 -6.10 6.12 -7.45
C ASP A 133 -5.84 6.40 -8.93
N CYS A 134 -5.08 5.51 -9.55
CA CYS A 134 -4.75 5.56 -10.95
C CYS A 134 -5.52 4.49 -11.76
N SER A 135 -6.58 3.92 -11.18
CA SER A 135 -7.25 2.78 -11.78
C SER A 135 -7.87 3.08 -13.13
N GLU A 136 -8.37 4.29 -13.35
CA GLU A 136 -8.97 4.67 -14.62
C GLU A 136 -7.92 4.76 -15.75
N GLN A 137 -6.79 5.42 -15.50
CA GLN A 137 -5.75 5.63 -16.51
C GLN A 137 -4.73 4.50 -16.57
N LEU A 138 -4.36 3.92 -15.41
CA LEU A 138 -3.25 2.96 -15.29
C LEU A 138 -3.68 1.58 -14.80
N GLY A 139 -4.95 1.39 -14.49
CA GLY A 139 -5.50 0.08 -14.16
C GLY A 139 -5.32 -0.36 -12.71
N THR A 140 -4.70 0.44 -11.85
CA THR A 140 -4.47 0.10 -10.45
C THR A 140 -4.22 1.33 -9.60
N ILE A 141 -4.17 1.14 -8.29
CA ILE A 141 -3.67 2.15 -7.35
C ILE A 141 -2.14 2.13 -7.42
N LEU A 142 -1.52 3.31 -7.50
CA LEU A 142 -0.08 3.44 -7.32
C LEU A 142 0.19 3.85 -5.88
N GLU A 143 1.16 3.18 -5.24
CA GLU A 143 1.68 3.63 -3.97
C GLU A 143 2.98 4.39 -4.19
N LEU A 144 3.08 5.58 -3.62
CA LEU A 144 4.30 6.36 -3.59
C LEU A 144 4.91 6.22 -2.20
N LEU A 145 6.17 5.78 -2.15
CA LEU A 145 6.90 5.57 -0.90
C LEU A 145 8.04 6.57 -0.80
N HIS A 146 8.09 7.30 0.30
CA HIS A 146 9.18 8.19 0.62
C HIS A 146 9.75 7.79 1.97
N TYR A 147 11.04 7.48 1.99
CA TYR A 147 11.74 7.14 3.22
C TYR A 147 12.72 8.24 3.59
N ASP A 148 12.68 8.64 4.84
CA ASP A 148 13.71 9.48 5.42
C ASP A 148 14.97 8.62 5.60
N LYS A 149 16.11 9.23 5.52
CA LYS A 149 17.36 8.49 5.68
C LYS A 149 17.62 8.10 7.13
#